data_1b9cd553a7a48ff597c5462007a66533
#
_entry.id   1b9cd553a7a48ff597c5462007a66533
#
_cell.length_a   1.000
_cell.length_b   1.000
_cell.length_c   1.000
_cell.angle_alpha   90.00
_cell.angle_beta   90.00
_cell.angle_gamma   90.00
#
_symmetry.space_group_name_H-M   'P 1'
#
loop_
_entity.id
_entity.type
_entity.pdbx_description
1 polymer ?
#
loop_
_entity_poly.entity_id
_entity_poly.type
_entity_poly.pdbx_seq_one_letter_code
_entity_poly.pdbx_strand_id
1 'polypeptide(L)'
;MNTLYRNNAFFKAFLVFAFVFVVSACGSDSDDGRLDSKSSQPSEPREPTGTDEPGETDEDEKEEVEQDQPIEISACRAAVYPSSEWTKCELQNYGKATEAASKQLLDPRFQARLVAEGVKSNLAFIERSLTDPFWNSLLNLCGSGIPHCVGDPFRHPGTDVWYETTGTFQPVNFYDNEGARISGRVWSPKKPEIGKKYPAIIIVNGSVQAPETLYWWAAQLLVENGYIVMTFDPRGQGYSDLTAPGGKLGSNANPVVFRRNLIDAIDFFYSTPDNVYPHNLPGAPGPRSDLNLAKTTEYNPIHELFDPERLGIAGHSMGATAVSVVQGESDWQGKMHESNPVKVAVAWDNLMLGNSLDNVDVIPGVPTMGQSGDYFLVPVPHSEPPAENKNAGVDLWRDSGVDTYQVNIRGATHYEWSLIHPFPSSYWEGGKIIAPDGSDIGKGWANPVAQYYTLAWFDRYLKLPGEKGYADADDRLLNDSLFRDRMSWYYPSKRAYRGRDGRFHSCEYIATGC
;
A
#
# COMPACT_ATOMS: atom_id res chain seq x y z
N MET A 1 -24.61 -23.26 10.75
CA MET A 1 -23.39 -24.09 10.89
C MET A 1 -22.85 -24.65 9.56
N ASN A 2 -23.48 -24.37 8.41
CA ASN A 2 -23.09 -24.93 7.11
C ASN A 2 -22.46 -23.90 6.12
N THR A 3 -22.29 -22.66 6.52
CA THR A 3 -21.77 -21.59 5.64
C THR A 3 -20.26 -21.33 5.81
N LEU A 4 -19.65 -21.80 6.88
CA LEU A 4 -18.22 -21.60 7.19
C LEU A 4 -17.25 -22.55 6.46
N TYR A 5 -17.76 -23.60 5.80
CA TYR A 5 -16.90 -24.60 5.14
C TYR A 5 -16.62 -24.31 3.65
N ARG A 6 -17.30 -23.36 3.04
CA ARG A 6 -17.08 -23.00 1.61
C ARG A 6 -15.89 -22.08 1.38
N ASN A 7 -15.50 -21.28 2.36
CA ASN A 7 -14.38 -20.32 2.23
C ASN A 7 -12.98 -20.96 2.25
N ASN A 8 -12.86 -22.23 2.66
CA ASN A 8 -11.57 -22.91 2.74
C ASN A 8 -10.96 -23.34 1.38
N ALA A 9 -11.76 -23.41 0.32
CA ALA A 9 -11.27 -23.78 -1.01
C ALA A 9 -10.52 -22.61 -1.66
N PHE A 10 -10.98 -21.39 -1.45
CA PHE A 10 -10.35 -20.17 -1.98
C PHE A 10 -9.01 -19.87 -1.30
N PHE A 11 -8.92 -20.08 0.00
CA PHE A 11 -7.68 -19.93 0.76
C PHE A 11 -6.62 -20.97 0.38
N LYS A 12 -7.03 -22.18 0.03
CA LYS A 12 -6.12 -23.24 -0.47
C LYS A 12 -5.59 -22.95 -1.88
N ALA A 13 -6.38 -22.35 -2.75
CA ALA A 13 -5.95 -21.94 -4.09
C ALA A 13 -4.92 -20.79 -4.01
N PHE A 14 -5.08 -19.88 -3.04
CA PHE A 14 -4.15 -18.77 -2.81
C PHE A 14 -2.75 -19.23 -2.35
N LEU A 15 -2.70 -20.19 -1.43
CA LEU A 15 -1.44 -20.79 -0.99
C LEU A 15 -0.71 -21.56 -2.12
N VAL A 16 -1.45 -22.21 -3.01
CA VAL A 16 -0.88 -22.93 -4.15
C VAL A 16 -0.32 -21.96 -5.20
N PHE A 17 -0.97 -20.83 -5.46
CA PHE A 17 -0.48 -19.85 -6.44
C PHE A 17 0.76 -19.09 -5.94
N ALA A 18 0.82 -18.74 -4.67
CA ALA A 18 2.02 -18.14 -4.06
C ALA A 18 3.20 -19.14 -4.03
N PHE A 19 2.92 -20.43 -3.82
CA PHE A 19 3.95 -21.48 -3.77
C PHE A 19 4.51 -21.86 -5.15
N VAL A 20 3.69 -21.83 -6.20
CA VAL A 20 4.13 -22.14 -7.58
C VAL A 20 5.10 -21.10 -8.11
N PHE A 21 4.95 -19.82 -7.76
CA PHE A 21 5.92 -18.79 -8.16
C PHE A 21 7.26 -18.87 -7.42
N VAL A 22 7.29 -19.38 -6.20
CA VAL A 22 8.52 -19.56 -5.40
C VAL A 22 9.32 -20.77 -5.89
N VAL A 23 8.66 -21.84 -6.33
CA VAL A 23 9.34 -23.08 -6.77
C VAL A 23 9.88 -22.98 -8.19
N SER A 24 9.35 -22.11 -9.06
CA SER A 24 9.86 -21.90 -10.42
C SER A 24 11.17 -21.09 -10.47
N ALA A 25 11.59 -20.47 -9.38
CA ALA A 25 12.84 -19.72 -9.29
C ALA A 25 14.06 -20.55 -8.80
N CYS A 26 13.86 -21.79 -8.36
CA CYS A 26 14.91 -22.67 -7.82
C CYS A 26 15.02 -23.98 -8.60
N GLY A 27 15.02 -23.93 -9.92
CA GLY A 27 15.37 -25.07 -10.78
C GLY A 27 16.75 -24.87 -11.35
N SER A 28 17.80 -25.28 -10.62
CA SER A 28 19.14 -25.45 -11.16
C SER A 28 19.31 -26.90 -11.58
N ASP A 29 19.40 -27.13 -12.86
CA ASP A 29 19.88 -28.38 -13.41
C ASP A 29 21.37 -28.53 -13.14
N SER A 30 21.70 -29.59 -12.45
CA SER A 30 23.03 -30.15 -12.39
C SER A 30 23.13 -31.20 -13.50
N ASP A 31 23.97 -30.98 -14.47
CA ASP A 31 24.48 -32.07 -15.29
C ASP A 31 25.96 -31.90 -15.54
N ASP A 32 26.70 -32.98 -15.16
CA ASP A 32 28.11 -33.19 -15.37
C ASP A 32 28.44 -33.44 -16.87
N GLY A 33 29.50 -32.82 -17.39
CA GLY A 33 29.94 -33.16 -18.71
C GLY A 33 31.21 -32.45 -19.21
N ARG A 34 32.37 -32.87 -18.71
CA ARG A 34 33.67 -33.06 -19.41
C ARG A 34 34.20 -32.01 -20.38
N LEU A 35 35.33 -31.50 -20.00
CA LEU A 35 36.37 -30.77 -20.75
C LEU A 35 36.65 -31.33 -22.12
N ASP A 36 36.75 -30.47 -23.15
CA ASP A 36 37.81 -30.55 -24.13
C ASP A 36 38.19 -29.18 -24.67
N SER A 37 39.48 -28.94 -24.62
CA SER A 37 40.19 -27.74 -25.05
C SER A 37 40.36 -27.66 -26.55
N LYS A 38 40.13 -26.51 -27.19
CA LYS A 38 40.96 -26.07 -28.33
C LYS A 38 40.92 -24.54 -28.49
N SER A 39 42.10 -24.02 -28.47
CA SER A 39 42.52 -22.66 -28.79
C SER A 39 42.32 -22.27 -30.26
N SER A 40 41.95 -21.04 -30.53
CA SER A 40 42.50 -20.29 -31.66
C SER A 40 42.25 -18.79 -31.47
N GLN A 41 43.30 -18.06 -31.75
CA GLN A 41 43.53 -16.62 -31.61
C GLN A 41 42.81 -15.76 -32.66
N PRO A 42 42.87 -14.43 -32.50
CA PRO A 42 42.02 -13.44 -33.15
C PRO A 42 42.62 -12.92 -34.48
N SER A 43 41.78 -12.38 -35.33
CA SER A 43 42.19 -11.58 -36.49
C SER A 43 41.62 -10.18 -36.42
N GLU A 44 42.53 -9.23 -36.54
CA GLU A 44 42.39 -7.77 -36.55
C GLU A 44 41.68 -7.21 -37.81
N PRO A 45 41.40 -5.89 -37.83
CA PRO A 45 40.37 -5.26 -38.66
C PRO A 45 40.90 -4.73 -40.01
N ARG A 46 40.01 -4.50 -40.94
CA ARG A 46 40.26 -3.68 -42.12
C ARG A 46 39.33 -2.49 -42.19
N GLU A 47 39.92 -1.34 -42.25
CA GLU A 47 39.36 -0.04 -42.60
C GLU A 47 39.41 0.24 -44.10
N PRO A 48 38.96 1.40 -44.57
CA PRO A 48 37.90 1.55 -45.58
C PRO A 48 38.41 2.23 -46.85
N THR A 49 37.59 2.31 -47.85
CA THR A 49 37.68 3.41 -48.86
C THR A 49 36.46 3.39 -49.80
N GLY A 50 35.96 4.57 -50.11
CA GLY A 50 35.17 4.78 -51.33
C GLY A 50 33.99 5.74 -51.15
N THR A 51 34.25 6.97 -51.43
CA THR A 51 33.35 8.09 -51.74
C THR A 51 32.38 7.76 -52.89
N ASP A 52 31.15 8.25 -52.78
CA ASP A 52 30.45 9.08 -53.79
C ASP A 52 29.05 9.49 -53.32
N GLU A 53 28.81 10.80 -53.33
CA GLU A 53 27.51 11.48 -53.30
C GLU A 53 27.12 11.86 -54.76
N PRO A 54 25.92 12.45 -55.01
CA PRO A 54 24.63 12.51 -54.34
C PRO A 54 23.42 12.14 -55.23
N GLY A 55 22.26 11.98 -54.62
CA GLY A 55 21.03 11.90 -55.38
C GLY A 55 19.83 12.23 -54.46
N GLU A 56 19.38 13.47 -54.54
CA GLU A 56 18.13 13.95 -53.99
C GLU A 56 16.93 13.19 -54.59
N THR A 57 16.05 12.69 -53.76
CA THR A 57 14.61 12.71 -53.99
C THR A 57 13.88 12.78 -52.65
N ASP A 58 13.30 13.94 -52.41
CA ASP A 58 12.24 14.16 -51.46
C ASP A 58 11.05 13.23 -51.75
N GLU A 59 10.76 12.33 -50.84
CA GLU A 59 9.40 11.84 -50.61
C GLU A 59 9.12 11.94 -49.12
N ASP A 60 8.35 12.96 -48.79
CA ASP A 60 7.67 13.12 -47.50
C ASP A 60 6.80 11.89 -47.21
N GLU A 61 7.34 10.85 -46.62
CA GLU A 61 6.54 9.89 -45.85
C GLU A 61 6.10 10.57 -44.57
N LYS A 62 4.91 11.15 -44.64
CA LYS A 62 4.12 11.46 -43.43
C LYS A 62 3.89 10.14 -42.74
N GLU A 63 4.66 9.87 -41.69
CA GLU A 63 4.24 8.97 -40.63
C GLU A 63 2.88 9.52 -40.13
N GLU A 64 1.80 8.91 -40.58
CA GLU A 64 0.51 9.01 -39.91
C GLU A 64 0.76 8.44 -38.51
N VAL A 65 0.97 9.36 -37.55
CA VAL A 65 0.82 9.06 -36.15
C VAL A 65 -0.63 8.60 -36.02
N GLU A 66 -0.79 7.28 -35.95
CA GLU A 66 -2.05 6.64 -35.62
C GLU A 66 -2.51 7.26 -34.30
N GLN A 67 -3.34 8.29 -34.40
CA GLN A 67 -4.00 8.87 -33.24
C GLN A 67 -4.80 7.73 -32.62
N ASP A 68 -4.32 7.25 -31.48
CA ASP A 68 -5.03 6.31 -30.63
C ASP A 68 -6.45 6.85 -30.47
N GLN A 69 -7.38 6.34 -31.26
CA GLN A 69 -8.78 6.67 -31.17
C GLN A 69 -9.19 6.32 -29.74
N PRO A 70 -9.76 7.27 -28.98
CA PRO A 70 -10.22 6.95 -27.63
C PRO A 70 -11.18 5.77 -27.75
N ILE A 71 -10.81 4.64 -27.12
CA ILE A 71 -11.69 3.49 -27.03
C ILE A 71 -13.01 4.02 -26.49
N GLU A 72 -14.12 3.66 -27.13
CA GLU A 72 -15.44 4.12 -26.73
C GLU A 72 -15.75 3.66 -25.29
N ILE A 73 -15.29 4.43 -24.32
CA ILE A 73 -15.57 4.29 -22.88
C ILE A 73 -17.09 4.18 -22.67
N SER A 74 -17.88 4.83 -23.52
CA SER A 74 -19.33 4.79 -23.53
C SER A 74 -19.94 3.40 -23.62
N ALA A 75 -19.40 2.53 -24.49
CA ALA A 75 -19.95 1.17 -24.69
C ALA A 75 -19.70 0.28 -23.45
N CYS A 76 -18.51 0.37 -22.85
CA CYS A 76 -18.20 -0.41 -21.67
C CYS A 76 -18.91 0.13 -20.40
N ARG A 77 -19.20 1.43 -20.32
CA ARG A 77 -20.01 1.99 -19.24
C ARG A 77 -21.44 1.47 -19.22
N ALA A 78 -22.00 1.21 -20.40
CA ALA A 78 -23.36 0.68 -20.52
C ALA A 78 -23.43 -0.84 -20.33
N ALA A 79 -22.30 -1.53 -20.27
CA ALA A 79 -22.26 -2.96 -20.11
C ALA A 79 -22.66 -3.37 -18.69
N VAL A 80 -23.74 -4.13 -18.58
CA VAL A 80 -24.31 -4.59 -17.31
C VAL A 80 -23.77 -5.98 -16.98
N TYR A 81 -23.32 -6.18 -15.75
CA TYR A 81 -22.91 -7.49 -15.25
C TYR A 81 -24.13 -8.38 -14.95
N PRO A 82 -24.09 -9.68 -15.30
CA PRO A 82 -23.21 -10.33 -16.26
C PRO A 82 -23.81 -10.27 -17.69
N SER A 83 -23.10 -9.64 -18.62
CA SER A 83 -23.50 -9.63 -20.04
C SER A 83 -22.31 -10.00 -20.94
N SER A 84 -22.58 -10.31 -22.21
CA SER A 84 -21.54 -10.58 -23.19
C SER A 84 -20.67 -9.34 -23.46
N GLU A 85 -21.28 -8.17 -23.46
CA GLU A 85 -20.63 -6.86 -23.61
C GLU A 85 -19.70 -6.59 -22.45
N TRP A 86 -20.19 -6.81 -21.23
CA TRP A 86 -19.40 -6.70 -20.01
C TRP A 86 -18.19 -7.65 -20.05
N THR A 87 -18.38 -8.92 -20.36
CA THR A 87 -17.30 -9.91 -20.48
C THR A 87 -16.26 -9.48 -21.50
N LYS A 88 -16.69 -8.93 -22.65
CA LYS A 88 -15.79 -8.44 -23.70
C LYS A 88 -14.96 -7.24 -23.22
N CYS A 89 -15.56 -6.28 -22.52
CA CYS A 89 -14.85 -5.15 -21.93
C CYS A 89 -13.81 -5.60 -20.90
N GLU A 90 -14.15 -6.56 -20.04
CA GLU A 90 -13.24 -7.09 -19.04
C GLU A 90 -12.06 -7.88 -19.65
N LEU A 91 -12.30 -8.66 -20.69
CA LEU A 91 -11.24 -9.35 -21.42
C LEU A 91 -10.29 -8.36 -22.09
N GLN A 92 -10.81 -7.25 -22.63
CA GLN A 92 -9.97 -6.18 -23.17
C GLN A 92 -9.12 -5.51 -22.09
N ASN A 93 -9.72 -5.19 -20.94
CA ASN A 93 -8.99 -4.63 -19.80
C ASN A 93 -7.91 -5.59 -19.29
N TYR A 94 -8.24 -6.87 -19.18
CA TYR A 94 -7.27 -7.90 -18.81
C TYR A 94 -6.08 -7.96 -19.79
N GLY A 95 -6.36 -7.94 -21.08
CA GLY A 95 -5.33 -7.94 -22.12
C GLY A 95 -4.39 -6.74 -21.98
N LYS A 96 -4.94 -5.54 -21.83
CA LYS A 96 -4.16 -4.30 -21.65
C LYS A 96 -3.35 -4.31 -20.36
N ALA A 97 -3.92 -4.72 -19.25
CA ALA A 97 -3.22 -4.80 -17.97
C ALA A 97 -2.05 -5.80 -18.06
N THR A 98 -2.26 -6.95 -18.68
CA THR A 98 -1.22 -7.96 -18.89
C THR A 98 -0.10 -7.47 -19.82
N GLU A 99 -0.45 -6.77 -20.90
CA GLU A 99 0.52 -6.17 -21.80
C GLU A 99 1.35 -5.10 -21.11
N ALA A 100 0.71 -4.19 -20.38
CA ALA A 100 1.40 -3.15 -19.62
C ALA A 100 2.34 -3.73 -18.56
N ALA A 101 1.88 -4.74 -17.82
CA ALA A 101 2.70 -5.45 -16.85
C ALA A 101 3.94 -6.08 -17.51
N SER A 102 3.75 -6.74 -18.66
CA SER A 102 4.85 -7.36 -19.39
C SER A 102 5.84 -6.32 -19.90
N LYS A 103 5.37 -5.21 -20.46
CA LYS A 103 6.22 -4.11 -20.92
C LYS A 103 7.04 -3.51 -19.76
N GLN A 104 6.42 -3.28 -18.61
CA GLN A 104 7.13 -2.77 -17.43
C GLN A 104 8.18 -3.76 -16.94
N LEU A 105 7.83 -5.03 -16.77
CA LEU A 105 8.77 -6.05 -16.31
C LEU A 105 9.96 -6.27 -17.26
N LEU A 106 9.78 -6.06 -18.56
CA LEU A 106 10.83 -6.19 -19.56
C LEU A 106 11.61 -4.88 -19.79
N ASP A 107 11.20 -3.76 -19.23
CA ASP A 107 11.91 -2.47 -19.39
C ASP A 107 13.27 -2.52 -18.67
N PRO A 108 14.40 -2.35 -19.40
CA PRO A 108 15.73 -2.38 -18.79
C PRO A 108 15.93 -1.32 -17.69
N ARG A 109 15.25 -0.18 -17.79
CA ARG A 109 15.33 0.89 -16.78
C ARG A 109 14.65 0.46 -15.50
N PHE A 110 13.49 -0.21 -15.60
CA PHE A 110 12.78 -0.79 -14.47
C PHE A 110 13.65 -1.84 -13.77
N GLN A 111 14.21 -2.79 -14.54
CA GLN A 111 15.06 -3.84 -14.01
C GLN A 111 16.33 -3.28 -13.33
N ALA A 112 16.98 -2.31 -13.93
CA ALA A 112 18.18 -1.69 -13.34
C ALA A 112 17.87 -1.04 -12.00
N ARG A 113 16.76 -0.33 -11.87
CA ARG A 113 16.33 0.31 -10.61
C ARG A 113 15.91 -0.72 -9.58
N LEU A 114 15.15 -1.73 -9.99
CA LEU A 114 14.71 -2.80 -9.10
C LEU A 114 15.91 -3.55 -8.50
N VAL A 115 16.93 -3.85 -9.31
CA VAL A 115 18.18 -4.46 -8.85
C VAL A 115 18.91 -3.54 -7.87
N ALA A 116 19.03 -2.24 -8.18
CA ALA A 116 19.69 -1.28 -7.30
C ALA A 116 19.02 -1.19 -5.92
N GLU A 117 17.71 -1.09 -5.89
CA GLU A 117 16.95 -1.07 -4.63
C GLU A 117 17.00 -2.42 -3.89
N GLY A 118 16.95 -3.52 -4.64
CA GLY A 118 17.12 -4.88 -4.08
C GLY A 118 18.48 -5.05 -3.39
N VAL A 119 19.55 -4.53 -3.97
CA VAL A 119 20.90 -4.55 -3.35
C VAL A 119 20.89 -3.75 -2.06
N LYS A 120 20.32 -2.54 -2.02
CA LYS A 120 20.21 -1.74 -0.80
C LYS A 120 19.42 -2.49 0.29
N SER A 121 18.30 -3.09 -0.05
CA SER A 121 17.48 -3.88 0.87
C SER A 121 18.24 -5.08 1.44
N ASN A 122 18.99 -5.79 0.59
CA ASN A 122 19.80 -6.93 1.01
C ASN A 122 20.96 -6.53 1.93
N LEU A 123 21.62 -5.41 1.66
CA LEU A 123 22.68 -4.90 2.53
C LEU A 123 22.14 -4.53 3.91
N ALA A 124 21.00 -3.85 3.97
CA ALA A 124 20.34 -3.50 5.23
C ALA A 124 19.92 -4.77 6.02
N PHE A 125 19.47 -5.81 5.33
CA PHE A 125 19.16 -7.10 5.92
C PHE A 125 20.41 -7.77 6.52
N ILE A 126 21.51 -7.83 5.75
CA ILE A 126 22.77 -8.42 6.20
C ILE A 126 23.31 -7.64 7.40
N GLU A 127 23.34 -6.33 7.34
CA GLU A 127 23.78 -5.47 8.44
C GLU A 127 22.98 -5.76 9.72
N ARG A 128 21.64 -5.81 9.62
CA ARG A 128 20.80 -6.15 10.76
C ARG A 128 21.07 -7.55 11.30
N SER A 129 21.23 -8.54 10.44
CA SER A 129 21.53 -9.92 10.85
C SER A 129 22.86 -10.03 11.61
N LEU A 130 23.84 -9.20 11.27
CA LEU A 130 25.15 -9.17 11.93
C LEU A 130 25.15 -8.37 13.24
N THR A 131 24.35 -7.32 13.32
CA THR A 131 24.37 -6.38 14.44
C THR A 131 23.29 -6.64 15.49
N ASP A 132 22.30 -7.48 15.18
CA ASP A 132 21.17 -7.80 16.04
C ASP A 132 20.96 -9.32 16.19
N PRO A 133 21.69 -9.98 17.12
CA PRO A 133 21.63 -11.43 17.28
C PRO A 133 20.27 -11.92 17.83
N PHE A 134 19.41 -11.02 18.32
CA PHE A 134 18.08 -11.34 18.80
C PHE A 134 16.98 -11.17 17.74
N TRP A 135 17.36 -10.73 16.54
CA TRP A 135 16.40 -10.61 15.45
C TRP A 135 16.05 -11.98 14.88
N ASN A 136 14.77 -12.32 14.83
CA ASN A 136 14.28 -13.63 14.43
C ASN A 136 13.40 -13.62 13.18
N SER A 137 13.59 -12.65 12.30
CA SER A 137 12.82 -12.51 11.05
C SER A 137 13.46 -13.20 9.83
N LEU A 138 14.46 -14.07 10.02
CA LEU A 138 15.17 -14.76 8.93
C LEU A 138 14.26 -15.56 7.99
N LEU A 139 13.11 -16.02 8.48
CA LEU A 139 12.13 -16.75 7.69
C LEU A 139 11.11 -15.86 6.99
N ASN A 140 11.13 -14.55 7.25
CA ASN A 140 10.31 -13.60 6.49
C ASN A 140 10.88 -13.46 5.08
N LEU A 141 10.01 -13.31 4.09
CA LEU A 141 10.44 -13.22 2.70
C LEU A 141 11.36 -12.02 2.43
N CYS A 142 11.13 -10.89 3.09
CA CYS A 142 12.04 -9.74 3.03
C CYS A 142 13.41 -10.07 3.64
N GLY A 143 13.42 -10.85 4.71
CA GLY A 143 14.64 -11.32 5.33
C GLY A 143 15.45 -12.25 4.44
N SER A 144 14.85 -12.97 3.51
CA SER A 144 15.55 -13.81 2.53
C SER A 144 16.04 -13.05 1.29
N GLY A 145 15.94 -11.74 1.28
CA GLY A 145 16.47 -10.91 0.18
C GLY A 145 15.62 -10.90 -1.09
N ILE A 146 14.36 -11.27 -0.98
CA ILE A 146 13.46 -11.30 -2.14
C ILE A 146 13.13 -9.86 -2.59
N PRO A 147 13.25 -9.54 -3.88
CA PRO A 147 13.07 -8.17 -4.39
C PRO A 147 11.68 -7.55 -4.14
N HIS A 148 10.63 -8.35 -3.86
CA HIS A 148 9.29 -7.83 -3.63
C HIS A 148 9.13 -6.99 -2.35
N CYS A 149 10.13 -6.95 -1.49
CA CYS A 149 10.19 -6.03 -0.34
C CYS A 149 10.61 -4.62 -0.74
N VAL A 150 10.80 -4.38 -2.01
CA VAL A 150 11.13 -3.10 -2.59
C VAL A 150 9.91 -2.61 -3.36
N GLY A 151 9.48 -1.38 -3.12
CA GLY A 151 8.39 -0.75 -3.86
C GLY A 151 8.70 -0.64 -5.35
N ASP A 152 7.65 -0.60 -6.17
CA ASP A 152 7.77 -0.39 -7.60
C ASP A 152 8.52 0.91 -7.90
N PRO A 153 9.74 0.87 -8.47
CA PRO A 153 10.56 2.05 -8.66
C PRO A 153 10.02 3.01 -9.74
N PHE A 154 9.03 2.60 -10.51
CA PHE A 154 8.38 3.46 -11.50
C PHE A 154 7.16 4.15 -10.92
N ARG A 155 6.36 3.45 -10.12
CA ARG A 155 5.21 4.06 -9.41
C ARG A 155 5.64 4.93 -8.24
N HIS A 156 6.81 4.69 -7.69
CA HIS A 156 7.39 5.44 -6.60
C HIS A 156 8.84 5.84 -6.93
N PRO A 157 9.05 6.68 -7.95
CA PRO A 157 10.38 7.02 -8.45
C PRO A 157 11.03 8.14 -7.62
N GLY A 158 12.36 8.08 -7.49
CA GLY A 158 13.18 9.25 -7.23
C GLY A 158 12.97 9.92 -5.88
N THR A 159 13.20 9.20 -4.79
CA THR A 159 12.96 9.72 -3.45
C THR A 159 14.15 10.45 -2.82
N ASP A 160 15.33 10.42 -3.44
CA ASP A 160 16.53 11.03 -2.87
C ASP A 160 16.34 12.55 -2.64
N VAL A 161 15.79 13.26 -3.64
CA VAL A 161 15.49 14.70 -3.52
C VAL A 161 14.46 14.95 -2.43
N TRP A 162 13.48 14.07 -2.26
CA TRP A 162 12.48 14.16 -1.20
C TRP A 162 13.15 14.12 0.18
N TYR A 163 14.08 13.20 0.40
CA TYR A 163 14.81 13.09 1.66
C TYR A 163 15.79 14.24 1.88
N GLU A 164 16.27 14.86 0.82
CA GLU A 164 17.15 16.04 0.91
C GLU A 164 16.37 17.30 1.28
N THR A 165 15.14 17.46 0.80
CA THR A 165 14.42 18.74 0.82
C THR A 165 13.15 18.75 1.67
N THR A 166 12.38 17.67 1.67
CA THR A 166 10.97 17.67 2.12
C THR A 166 10.75 16.96 3.44
N GLY A 167 11.19 15.73 3.54
CA GLY A 167 10.93 14.91 4.72
C GLY A 167 12.10 14.05 5.14
N THR A 168 11.95 13.42 6.28
CA THR A 168 12.90 12.48 6.86
C THR A 168 12.16 11.37 7.61
N PHE A 169 12.86 10.30 7.92
CA PHE A 169 12.35 9.28 8.82
C PHE A 169 13.41 8.86 9.85
N GLN A 170 12.93 8.31 10.95
CA GLN A 170 13.76 7.64 11.95
C GLN A 170 13.26 6.20 12.10
N PRO A 171 14.15 5.17 11.96
CA PRO A 171 13.79 3.80 12.29
C PRO A 171 13.45 3.66 13.75
N VAL A 172 12.43 2.85 14.06
CA VAL A 172 12.02 2.54 15.42
C VAL A 172 11.82 1.04 15.57
N ASN A 173 12.12 0.53 16.76
CA ASN A 173 11.82 -0.85 17.16
C ASN A 173 11.18 -0.83 18.54
N PHE A 174 10.06 -1.51 18.67
CA PHE A 174 9.34 -1.62 19.94
C PHE A 174 8.79 -3.05 20.10
N TYR A 175 8.41 -3.43 21.30
CA TYR A 175 7.81 -4.75 21.53
C TYR A 175 6.29 -4.67 21.37
N ASP A 176 5.70 -5.72 20.78
CA ASP A 176 4.27 -5.94 20.90
C ASP A 176 3.89 -6.45 22.31
N ASN A 177 2.61 -6.53 22.59
CA ASN A 177 2.08 -6.98 23.89
C ASN A 177 2.42 -8.43 24.23
N GLU A 178 2.94 -9.22 23.29
CA GLU A 178 3.40 -10.59 23.46
C GLU A 178 4.93 -10.71 23.48
N GLY A 179 5.65 -9.60 23.30
CA GLY A 179 7.11 -9.53 23.41
C GLY A 179 7.88 -9.82 22.11
N ALA A 180 7.22 -9.78 20.96
CA ALA A 180 7.90 -9.74 19.67
C ALA A 180 8.35 -8.31 19.34
N ARG A 181 9.53 -8.14 18.73
CA ARG A 181 9.97 -6.83 18.27
C ARG A 181 9.31 -6.47 16.95
N ILE A 182 8.71 -5.32 16.96
CA ILE A 182 8.09 -4.69 15.81
C ILE A 182 9.05 -3.66 15.24
N SER A 183 9.25 -3.72 13.93
CA SER A 183 10.08 -2.78 13.17
C SER A 183 9.18 -1.78 12.46
N GLY A 184 9.56 -0.51 12.50
CA GLY A 184 8.83 0.54 11.82
C GLY A 184 9.68 1.78 11.58
N ARG A 185 9.02 2.82 11.10
CA ARG A 185 9.60 4.15 10.89
C ARG A 185 8.62 5.22 11.31
N VAL A 186 9.14 6.28 11.91
CA VAL A 186 8.40 7.52 12.11
C VAL A 186 8.92 8.58 11.17
N TRP A 187 8.00 9.25 10.48
CA TRP A 187 8.24 10.17 9.39
C TRP A 187 7.83 11.58 9.78
N SER A 188 8.62 12.56 9.41
CA SER A 188 8.34 13.97 9.71
C SER A 188 8.86 14.90 8.62
N PRO A 189 8.39 16.16 8.57
CA PRO A 189 9.04 17.18 7.76
C PRO A 189 10.53 17.28 8.07
N LYS A 190 11.36 17.50 7.04
CA LYS A 190 12.82 17.65 7.18
C LYS A 190 13.19 18.84 8.09
N LYS A 191 12.39 19.90 8.00
CA LYS A 191 12.52 21.12 8.78
C LYS A 191 11.18 21.47 9.39
N PRO A 192 10.81 20.85 10.51
CA PRO A 192 9.54 21.17 11.17
C PRO A 192 9.54 22.63 11.66
N GLU A 193 8.38 23.26 11.61
CA GLU A 193 8.18 24.58 12.18
C GLU A 193 8.30 24.54 13.70
N ILE A 194 9.07 25.46 14.29
CA ILE A 194 9.32 25.48 15.74
C ILE A 194 8.00 25.67 16.49
N GLY A 195 7.73 24.77 17.43
CA GLY A 195 6.52 24.81 18.28
C GLY A 195 5.23 24.36 17.59
N LYS A 196 5.28 24.00 16.31
CA LYS A 196 4.10 23.47 15.61
C LYS A 196 3.89 22.00 15.95
N LYS A 197 2.63 21.66 16.23
CA LYS A 197 2.17 20.29 16.35
C LYS A 197 1.47 19.86 15.06
N TYR A 198 1.71 18.63 14.65
CA TYR A 198 1.20 18.06 13.41
C TYR A 198 0.19 16.95 13.71
N PRO A 199 -0.87 16.82 12.91
CA PRO A 199 -1.70 15.62 12.94
C PRO A 199 -0.89 14.40 12.52
N ALA A 200 -1.26 13.23 13.03
CA ALA A 200 -0.53 12.00 12.78
C ALA A 200 -1.38 10.95 12.06
N ILE A 201 -0.71 10.13 11.24
CA ILE A 201 -1.31 8.96 10.62
C ILE A 201 -0.44 7.73 10.91
N ILE A 202 -1.07 6.66 11.41
CA ILE A 202 -0.40 5.35 11.54
C ILE A 202 -0.90 4.46 10.41
N ILE A 203 0.05 3.89 9.65
CA ILE A 203 -0.22 3.04 8.50
C ILE A 203 0.16 1.60 8.83
N VAL A 204 -0.81 0.69 8.73
CA VAL A 204 -0.59 -0.75 8.86
C VAL A 204 -0.63 -1.42 7.49
N ASN A 205 0.40 -2.19 7.17
CA ASN A 205 0.58 -2.85 5.88
C ASN A 205 -0.40 -4.01 5.64
N GLY A 206 -0.34 -4.59 4.43
CA GLY A 206 -1.09 -5.79 4.07
C GLY A 206 -0.41 -7.07 4.50
N SER A 207 -1.08 -8.19 4.26
CA SER A 207 -0.55 -9.55 4.51
C SER A 207 0.35 -10.05 3.36
N VAL A 208 0.83 -11.30 3.51
CA VAL A 208 1.60 -12.02 2.48
C VAL A 208 2.85 -11.26 2.04
N GLN A 209 3.60 -10.79 3.04
CA GLN A 209 4.88 -10.11 2.82
C GLN A 209 4.75 -8.81 1.99
N ALA A 210 3.72 -8.03 2.30
CA ALA A 210 3.62 -6.65 1.82
C ALA A 210 4.16 -5.70 2.91
N PRO A 211 5.50 -5.58 3.07
CA PRO A 211 6.10 -4.83 4.18
C PRO A 211 5.81 -3.34 4.10
N GLU A 212 6.09 -2.64 5.19
CA GLU A 212 5.82 -1.20 5.33
C GLU A 212 6.50 -0.36 4.23
N THR A 213 7.60 -0.86 3.66
CA THR A 213 8.31 -0.20 2.55
C THR A 213 7.43 0.00 1.32
N LEU A 214 6.44 -0.85 1.10
CA LEU A 214 5.52 -0.77 -0.03
C LEU A 214 4.45 0.33 0.12
N TYR A 215 4.39 0.96 1.29
CA TYR A 215 3.45 2.04 1.63
C TYR A 215 4.13 3.39 1.84
N TRP A 216 5.43 3.51 1.56
CA TRP A 216 6.16 4.78 1.71
C TRP A 216 5.63 5.90 0.84
N TRP A 217 5.00 5.57 -0.29
CA TRP A 217 4.31 6.56 -1.11
C TRP A 217 3.27 7.35 -0.31
N ALA A 218 2.51 6.67 0.57
CA ALA A 218 1.51 7.31 1.41
C ALA A 218 2.17 8.11 2.54
N ALA A 219 3.22 7.57 3.17
CA ALA A 219 3.96 8.28 4.20
C ALA A 219 4.55 9.59 3.65
N GLN A 220 5.18 9.55 2.48
CA GLN A 220 5.77 10.73 1.84
C GLN A 220 4.69 11.74 1.44
N LEU A 221 3.61 11.30 0.80
CA LEU A 221 2.48 12.15 0.45
C LEU A 221 1.93 12.91 1.67
N LEU A 222 1.72 12.19 2.77
CA LEU A 222 1.17 12.77 3.98
C LEU A 222 2.13 13.77 4.63
N VAL A 223 3.44 13.46 4.70
CA VAL A 223 4.45 14.38 5.23
C VAL A 223 4.54 15.66 4.40
N GLU A 224 4.51 15.57 3.06
CA GLU A 224 4.46 16.73 2.15
C GLU A 224 3.25 17.65 2.41
N ASN A 225 2.19 17.06 2.95
CA ASN A 225 0.95 17.75 3.25
C ASN A 225 0.79 18.07 4.74
N GLY A 226 1.91 18.06 5.49
CA GLY A 226 1.95 18.54 6.88
C GLY A 226 1.34 17.58 7.88
N TYR A 227 1.62 16.30 7.73
CA TYR A 227 1.39 15.24 8.71
C TYR A 227 2.73 14.73 9.24
N ILE A 228 2.70 14.06 10.38
CA ILE A 228 3.71 13.09 10.77
C ILE A 228 3.11 11.70 10.62
N VAL A 229 3.95 10.70 10.31
CA VAL A 229 3.44 9.37 9.96
C VAL A 229 4.24 8.30 10.69
N MET A 230 3.59 7.19 11.00
CA MET A 230 4.26 5.95 11.36
C MET A 230 3.88 4.86 10.39
N THR A 231 4.88 4.16 9.86
CA THR A 231 4.74 2.90 9.14
C THR A 231 5.41 1.79 9.95
N PHE A 232 4.86 0.59 9.94
CA PHE A 232 5.45 -0.54 10.69
C PHE A 232 5.05 -1.87 10.07
N ASP A 233 5.83 -2.89 10.34
CA ASP A 233 5.56 -4.27 9.97
C ASP A 233 4.92 -5.00 11.16
N PRO A 234 3.66 -5.46 11.09
CA PRO A 234 3.14 -6.38 12.10
C PRO A 234 4.01 -7.63 12.26
N ARG A 235 3.97 -8.28 13.41
CA ARG A 235 4.70 -9.51 13.67
C ARG A 235 4.48 -10.53 12.56
N GLY A 236 5.57 -11.11 12.07
CA GLY A 236 5.56 -12.04 10.94
C GLY A 236 5.65 -11.39 9.58
N GLN A 237 5.80 -10.06 9.52
CA GLN A 237 5.97 -9.29 8.28
C GLN A 237 7.33 -8.61 8.24
N GLY A 238 7.81 -8.33 7.03
CA GLY A 238 8.95 -7.47 6.75
C GLY A 238 10.16 -7.69 7.67
N TYR A 239 10.52 -6.65 8.40
CA TYR A 239 11.66 -6.65 9.33
C TYR A 239 11.28 -6.87 10.80
N SER A 240 10.02 -7.09 11.10
CA SER A 240 9.58 -7.47 12.45
C SER A 240 9.93 -8.91 12.78
N ASP A 241 9.95 -9.25 14.07
CA ASP A 241 10.15 -10.62 14.51
C ASP A 241 9.07 -11.55 13.96
N LEU A 242 9.47 -12.75 13.56
CA LEU A 242 8.56 -13.78 13.08
C LEU A 242 7.71 -14.34 14.21
N THR A 243 8.31 -14.48 15.40
CA THR A 243 7.67 -15.09 16.56
C THR A 243 7.82 -14.22 17.79
N ALA A 244 6.83 -14.26 18.67
CA ALA A 244 7.00 -13.81 20.04
C ALA A 244 7.74 -14.89 20.88
N PRO A 245 8.37 -14.50 22.00
CA PRO A 245 8.89 -15.46 22.98
C PRO A 245 7.80 -16.47 23.37
N GLY A 246 8.18 -17.75 23.52
CA GLY A 246 7.21 -18.84 23.73
C GLY A 246 6.66 -19.45 22.44
N GLY A 247 7.17 -19.03 21.25
CA GLY A 247 6.87 -19.66 19.97
C GLY A 247 5.54 -19.25 19.34
N LYS A 248 4.88 -18.20 19.85
CA LYS A 248 3.70 -17.63 19.18
C LYS A 248 4.11 -17.00 17.86
N LEU A 249 3.73 -17.66 16.78
CA LEU A 249 4.03 -17.17 15.43
C LEU A 249 3.32 -15.87 15.13
N GLY A 250 4.03 -14.97 14.47
CA GLY A 250 3.41 -13.98 13.61
C GLY A 250 2.79 -14.70 12.43
N SER A 251 1.79 -14.11 11.84
CA SER A 251 1.18 -14.68 10.65
C SER A 251 0.90 -13.59 9.64
N ASN A 252 1.34 -13.87 8.42
CA ASN A 252 0.95 -13.04 7.29
C ASN A 252 -0.53 -13.21 6.89
N ALA A 253 -1.29 -14.01 7.63
CA ALA A 253 -2.70 -14.30 7.37
C ALA A 253 -3.57 -14.29 8.64
N ASN A 254 -3.03 -13.90 9.80
CA ASN A 254 -3.80 -13.80 11.03
C ASN A 254 -4.21 -12.34 11.32
N PRO A 255 -5.45 -11.98 11.05
CA PRO A 255 -5.92 -10.62 11.24
C PRO A 255 -5.85 -10.13 12.70
N VAL A 256 -5.89 -11.03 13.67
CA VAL A 256 -5.76 -10.70 15.10
C VAL A 256 -4.41 -10.06 15.40
N VAL A 257 -3.34 -10.57 14.79
CA VAL A 257 -1.99 -9.99 14.94
C VAL A 257 -1.94 -8.56 14.39
N PHE A 258 -2.55 -8.33 13.21
CA PHE A 258 -2.61 -6.99 12.62
C PHE A 258 -3.37 -5.99 13.50
N ARG A 259 -4.52 -6.40 14.05
CA ARG A 259 -5.29 -5.56 14.97
C ARG A 259 -4.51 -5.21 16.23
N ARG A 260 -3.95 -6.22 16.91
CA ARG A 260 -3.20 -6.02 18.16
C ARG A 260 -1.96 -5.17 17.93
N ASN A 261 -1.20 -5.45 16.87
CA ASN A 261 -0.01 -4.66 16.57
C ASN A 261 -0.33 -3.23 16.11
N LEU A 262 -1.51 -2.96 15.53
CA LEU A 262 -1.96 -1.60 15.28
C LEU A 262 -2.20 -0.85 16.60
N ILE A 263 -2.82 -1.49 17.61
CA ILE A 263 -2.99 -0.91 18.95
C ILE A 263 -1.64 -0.67 19.61
N ASP A 264 -0.72 -1.65 19.56
CA ASP A 264 0.63 -1.52 20.09
C ASP A 264 1.40 -0.36 19.41
N ALA A 265 1.22 -0.17 18.10
CA ALA A 265 1.83 0.92 17.34
C ALA A 265 1.24 2.30 17.73
N ILE A 266 -0.08 2.36 17.96
CA ILE A 266 -0.73 3.57 18.49
C ILE A 266 -0.15 3.91 19.85
N ASP A 267 -0.08 2.97 20.77
CA ASP A 267 0.49 3.15 22.09
C ASP A 267 1.96 3.60 22.02
N PHE A 268 2.78 2.94 21.19
CA PHE A 268 4.17 3.38 21.01
C PHE A 268 4.23 4.83 20.50
N PHE A 269 3.36 5.20 19.57
CA PHE A 269 3.37 6.54 18.99
C PHE A 269 2.99 7.65 20.01
N TYR A 270 2.18 7.32 21.00
CA TYR A 270 1.83 8.23 22.12
C TYR A 270 2.90 8.31 23.21
N SER A 271 3.91 7.46 23.19
CA SER A 271 4.93 7.45 24.25
C SER A 271 5.85 8.66 24.18
N THR A 272 6.31 9.09 25.35
CA THR A 272 7.18 10.26 25.56
C THR A 272 8.26 9.91 26.57
N PRO A 273 9.30 10.75 26.77
CA PRO A 273 10.27 10.56 27.84
C PRO A 273 9.66 10.45 29.23
N ASP A 274 8.57 11.18 29.49
CA ASP A 274 7.89 11.20 30.79
C ASP A 274 6.87 10.07 30.93
N ASN A 275 6.42 9.49 29.83
CA ASN A 275 5.47 8.38 29.77
C ASN A 275 5.94 7.35 28.71
N VAL A 276 6.92 6.56 29.11
CA VAL A 276 7.60 5.61 28.25
C VAL A 276 6.67 4.45 27.85
N TYR A 277 6.86 3.93 26.66
CA TYR A 277 6.05 2.81 26.15
C TYR A 277 6.19 1.57 27.07
N PRO A 278 5.09 1.08 27.67
CA PRO A 278 5.17 0.12 28.76
C PRO A 278 5.73 -1.23 28.36
N HIS A 279 5.55 -1.65 27.09
CA HIS A 279 6.07 -2.91 26.61
C HIS A 279 7.59 -2.88 26.31
N ASN A 280 8.24 -1.72 26.32
CA ASN A 280 9.70 -1.59 26.23
C ASN A 280 10.39 -1.57 27.59
N LEU A 281 9.65 -1.47 28.69
CA LEU A 281 10.24 -1.38 30.03
C LEU A 281 10.81 -2.73 30.52
N PRO A 282 11.92 -2.72 31.26
CA PRO A 282 12.40 -3.90 31.96
C PRO A 282 11.34 -4.45 32.93
N GLY A 283 11.12 -5.76 32.90
CA GLY A 283 10.14 -6.41 33.77
C GLY A 283 8.67 -6.22 33.38
N ALA A 284 8.41 -5.63 32.21
CA ALA A 284 7.04 -5.59 31.67
C ALA A 284 6.46 -7.01 31.54
N PRO A 285 5.14 -7.18 31.66
CA PRO A 285 4.51 -8.49 31.54
C PRO A 285 4.83 -9.15 30.21
N GLY A 286 5.13 -10.42 30.23
CA GLY A 286 5.42 -11.22 29.04
C GLY A 286 6.75 -11.95 29.08
N PRO A 287 7.00 -12.85 28.12
CA PRO A 287 8.12 -13.77 28.13
C PRO A 287 9.47 -13.16 27.66
N ARG A 288 9.64 -11.84 27.73
CA ARG A 288 10.80 -11.14 27.18
C ARG A 288 11.86 -10.69 28.22
N SER A 289 11.85 -11.25 29.41
CA SER A 289 12.81 -10.90 30.48
C SER A 289 14.29 -11.08 30.08
N ASP A 290 14.53 -11.89 29.07
CA ASP A 290 15.82 -12.21 28.50
C ASP A 290 16.13 -11.44 27.19
N LEU A 291 15.22 -10.62 26.70
CA LEU A 291 15.40 -9.86 25.48
C LEU A 291 16.33 -8.66 25.67
N ASN A 292 17.08 -8.33 24.62
CA ASN A 292 17.98 -7.20 24.61
C ASN A 292 17.24 -5.87 24.38
N LEU A 293 16.86 -5.21 25.45
CA LEU A 293 16.15 -3.94 25.41
C LEU A 293 16.97 -2.80 24.77
N ALA A 294 18.30 -2.92 24.71
CA ALA A 294 19.17 -1.92 24.07
C ALA A 294 18.91 -1.78 22.55
N LYS A 295 18.17 -2.72 21.96
CA LYS A 295 17.79 -2.68 20.54
C LYS A 295 16.40 -2.09 20.28
N THR A 296 15.72 -1.63 21.32
CA THR A 296 14.41 -0.96 21.19
C THR A 296 14.53 0.55 21.30
N THR A 297 13.59 1.23 20.66
CA THR A 297 13.39 2.67 20.80
C THR A 297 12.52 2.91 22.02
N GLU A 298 13.02 3.63 23.00
CA GLU A 298 12.40 3.75 24.33
C GLU A 298 11.01 4.41 24.27
N TYR A 299 10.88 5.46 23.45
CA TYR A 299 9.65 6.22 23.22
C TYR A 299 9.65 6.78 21.80
N ASN A 300 8.53 7.38 21.36
CA ASN A 300 8.41 8.01 20.06
C ASN A 300 9.42 9.18 19.90
N PRO A 301 10.42 9.06 19.01
CA PRO A 301 11.46 10.08 18.89
C PRO A 301 10.98 11.41 18.32
N ILE A 302 9.77 11.46 17.75
CA ILE A 302 9.14 12.69 17.22
C ILE A 302 7.91 13.13 18.03
N HIS A 303 7.79 12.68 19.29
CA HIS A 303 6.66 13.00 20.18
C HIS A 303 6.42 14.51 20.33
N GLU A 304 7.47 15.32 20.29
CA GLU A 304 7.35 16.78 20.36
C GLU A 304 6.63 17.40 19.17
N LEU A 305 6.59 16.72 18.04
CA LEU A 305 5.89 17.18 16.84
C LEU A 305 4.43 16.74 16.80
N PHE A 306 4.03 15.80 17.64
CA PHE A 306 2.72 15.19 17.61
C PHE A 306 1.64 16.03 18.29
N ASP A 307 0.50 16.18 17.62
CA ASP A 307 -0.75 16.64 18.23
C ASP A 307 -1.61 15.44 18.65
N PRO A 308 -1.68 15.11 19.94
CA PRO A 308 -2.33 13.90 20.42
C PRO A 308 -3.85 13.87 20.19
N GLU A 309 -4.47 15.02 19.90
CA GLU A 309 -5.90 15.09 19.62
C GLU A 309 -6.23 14.82 18.14
N ARG A 310 -5.22 14.63 17.28
CA ARG A 310 -5.38 14.54 15.83
C ARG A 310 -4.70 13.30 15.25
N LEU A 311 -5.18 12.11 15.63
CA LEU A 311 -4.68 10.83 15.13
C LEU A 311 -5.66 10.23 14.13
N GLY A 312 -5.14 9.85 12.94
CA GLY A 312 -5.81 8.99 11.97
C GLY A 312 -5.08 7.67 11.80
N ILE A 313 -5.77 6.69 11.26
CA ILE A 313 -5.20 5.39 10.89
C ILE A 313 -5.51 5.05 9.45
N ALA A 314 -4.58 4.36 8.79
CA ALA A 314 -4.81 3.79 7.46
C ALA A 314 -4.26 2.37 7.39
N GLY A 315 -4.82 1.54 6.51
CA GLY A 315 -4.30 0.20 6.31
C GLY A 315 -4.78 -0.45 5.03
N HIS A 316 -4.02 -1.42 4.56
CA HIS A 316 -4.29 -2.15 3.33
C HIS A 316 -4.54 -3.63 3.61
N SER A 317 -5.51 -4.24 2.91
CA SER A 317 -5.76 -5.69 3.00
C SER A 317 -6.04 -6.13 4.44
N MET A 318 -5.21 -6.99 5.03
CA MET A 318 -5.31 -7.35 6.45
C MET A 318 -5.15 -6.14 7.38
N GLY A 319 -4.36 -5.13 6.97
CA GLY A 319 -4.29 -3.85 7.65
C GLY A 319 -5.61 -3.07 7.56
N ALA A 320 -6.30 -3.11 6.42
CA ALA A 320 -7.63 -2.52 6.28
C ALA A 320 -8.66 -3.20 7.20
N THR A 321 -8.55 -4.53 7.35
CA THR A 321 -9.35 -5.28 8.32
C THR A 321 -9.07 -4.80 9.76
N ALA A 322 -7.79 -4.65 10.13
CA ALA A 322 -7.41 -4.12 11.43
C ALA A 322 -7.96 -2.70 11.67
N VAL A 323 -7.82 -1.82 10.68
CA VAL A 323 -8.36 -0.45 10.71
C VAL A 323 -9.87 -0.45 10.89
N SER A 324 -10.59 -1.31 10.17
CA SER A 324 -12.06 -1.41 10.24
C SER A 324 -12.57 -1.73 11.65
N VAL A 325 -11.81 -2.52 12.40
CA VAL A 325 -12.15 -2.87 13.78
C VAL A 325 -11.66 -1.81 14.77
N VAL A 326 -10.36 -1.49 14.71
CA VAL A 326 -9.71 -0.63 15.71
C VAL A 326 -10.33 0.77 15.79
N GLN A 327 -10.80 1.32 14.66
CA GLN A 327 -11.39 2.67 14.62
C GLN A 327 -12.62 2.84 15.54
N GLY A 328 -13.36 1.77 15.80
CA GLY A 328 -14.59 1.81 16.59
C GLY A 328 -14.52 0.98 17.88
N GLU A 329 -13.34 0.52 18.27
CA GLU A 329 -13.16 -0.30 19.46
C GLU A 329 -13.46 0.50 20.74
N SER A 330 -14.58 0.16 21.39
CA SER A 330 -15.02 0.82 22.63
C SER A 330 -14.34 0.25 23.88
N ASP A 331 -14.00 -1.05 23.87
CA ASP A 331 -13.20 -1.70 24.91
C ASP A 331 -11.73 -1.56 24.54
N TRP A 332 -11.21 -0.34 24.68
CA TRP A 332 -9.87 0.01 24.24
C TRP A 332 -8.80 -0.81 24.97
N GLN A 333 -8.00 -1.53 24.22
CA GLN A 333 -6.94 -2.42 24.75
C GLN A 333 -5.58 -1.75 24.86
N GLY A 334 -5.42 -0.53 24.37
CA GLY A 334 -4.18 0.25 24.49
C GLY A 334 -3.87 0.64 25.94
N LYS A 335 -2.62 0.97 26.20
CA LYS A 335 -2.09 1.29 27.54
C LYS A 335 -1.74 2.75 27.74
N MET A 336 -1.65 3.51 26.65
CA MET A 336 -1.23 4.91 26.69
C MET A 336 -2.41 5.89 26.73
N HIS A 337 -3.62 5.39 26.50
CA HIS A 337 -4.86 6.16 26.54
C HIS A 337 -5.96 5.39 27.26
N GLU A 338 -6.84 6.11 27.96
CA GLU A 338 -8.01 5.53 28.64
C GLU A 338 -9.12 5.09 27.65
N SER A 339 -9.17 5.73 26.48
CA SER A 339 -10.14 5.46 25.44
C SER A 339 -9.45 5.47 24.07
N ASN A 340 -10.13 4.94 23.05
CA ASN A 340 -9.64 4.93 21.68
C ASN A 340 -9.34 6.35 21.18
N PRO A 341 -8.08 6.68 20.84
CA PRO A 341 -7.69 8.03 20.43
C PRO A 341 -7.91 8.31 18.95
N VAL A 342 -8.31 7.33 18.16
CA VAL A 342 -8.50 7.47 16.70
C VAL A 342 -9.62 8.44 16.38
N LYS A 343 -9.41 9.35 15.43
CA LYS A 343 -10.38 10.36 15.01
C LYS A 343 -10.93 10.13 13.58
N VAL A 344 -10.19 9.43 12.74
CA VAL A 344 -10.56 9.18 11.34
C VAL A 344 -9.80 7.96 10.82
N ALA A 345 -10.39 7.26 9.85
CA ALA A 345 -9.78 6.07 9.28
C ALA A 345 -9.87 6.02 7.74
N VAL A 346 -8.91 5.34 7.13
CA VAL A 346 -8.92 4.98 5.70
C VAL A 346 -8.57 3.50 5.54
N ALA A 347 -9.47 2.74 4.93
CA ALA A 347 -9.30 1.31 4.65
C ALA A 347 -9.05 1.11 3.14
N TRP A 348 -7.85 0.68 2.79
CA TRP A 348 -7.46 0.36 1.43
C TRP A 348 -7.67 -1.12 1.16
N ASP A 349 -8.61 -1.44 0.32
CA ASP A 349 -9.06 -2.73 -0.18
C ASP A 349 -9.15 -3.85 0.89
N ASN A 350 -10.17 -3.81 1.72
CA ASN A 350 -11.30 -2.90 1.72
C ASN A 350 -11.82 -2.62 3.14
N LEU A 351 -12.79 -1.72 3.26
CA LEU A 351 -13.54 -1.51 4.50
C LEU A 351 -14.41 -2.74 4.82
N MET A 352 -14.20 -3.32 5.98
CA MET A 352 -14.80 -4.60 6.38
C MET A 352 -16.16 -4.43 7.07
N LEU A 353 -16.90 -5.50 7.07
CA LEU A 353 -18.18 -5.69 7.76
C LEU A 353 -18.14 -6.98 8.58
N GLY A 354 -18.74 -6.99 9.75
CA GLY A 354 -19.02 -8.19 10.55
C GLY A 354 -17.96 -8.55 11.58
N ASN A 355 -18.14 -9.70 12.23
CA ASN A 355 -17.25 -10.26 13.23
C ASN A 355 -16.00 -10.82 12.58
N SER A 356 -14.96 -10.04 12.54
CA SER A 356 -13.81 -10.44 11.76
C SER A 356 -12.59 -10.85 12.59
N LEU A 357 -12.43 -10.31 13.81
CA LEU A 357 -11.19 -10.43 14.53
C LEU A 357 -11.39 -10.72 16.02
N ASP A 358 -11.03 -11.90 16.47
CA ASP A 358 -11.06 -12.26 17.90
C ASP A 358 -12.46 -12.10 18.54
N ASN A 359 -13.52 -12.30 17.77
CA ASN A 359 -14.92 -12.01 18.14
C ASN A 359 -15.19 -10.52 18.45
N VAL A 360 -14.34 -9.62 17.95
CA VAL A 360 -14.58 -8.17 18.03
C VAL A 360 -15.36 -7.74 16.80
N ASP A 361 -16.49 -7.11 17.04
CA ASP A 361 -17.37 -6.60 15.99
C ASP A 361 -16.78 -5.35 15.33
N VAL A 362 -17.05 -5.18 14.05
CA VAL A 362 -16.82 -3.90 13.38
C VAL A 362 -17.94 -2.94 13.78
N ILE A 363 -17.59 -1.93 14.55
CA ILE A 363 -18.52 -0.90 15.01
C ILE A 363 -18.07 0.44 14.42
N PRO A 364 -18.90 1.14 13.63
CA PRO A 364 -18.57 2.49 13.17
C PRO A 364 -18.41 3.45 14.34
N GLY A 365 -17.20 3.91 14.59
CA GLY A 365 -16.88 4.85 15.67
C GLY A 365 -16.43 6.21 15.18
N VAL A 366 -15.72 6.25 14.04
CA VAL A 366 -15.17 7.47 13.49
C VAL A 366 -15.43 7.57 11.98
N PRO A 367 -15.34 8.78 11.39
CA PRO A 367 -15.41 8.97 9.95
C PRO A 367 -14.43 8.04 9.22
N THR A 368 -14.94 7.22 8.31
CA THR A 368 -14.11 6.21 7.63
C THR A 368 -14.32 6.22 6.13
N MET A 369 -13.20 6.23 5.39
CA MET A 369 -13.19 6.04 3.95
C MET A 369 -12.76 4.63 3.61
N GLY A 370 -13.54 3.95 2.75
CA GLY A 370 -13.15 2.74 2.05
C GLY A 370 -12.65 3.06 0.66
N GLN A 371 -11.62 2.36 0.21
CA GLN A 371 -11.19 2.35 -1.19
C GLN A 371 -11.05 0.92 -1.64
N SER A 372 -11.51 0.58 -2.85
CA SER A 372 -11.44 -0.78 -3.38
C SER A 372 -11.21 -0.78 -4.89
N GLY A 373 -10.63 -1.87 -5.41
CA GLY A 373 -10.55 -2.12 -6.84
C GLY A 373 -11.72 -2.97 -7.34
N ASP A 374 -11.97 -2.96 -8.65
CA ASP A 374 -12.92 -3.90 -9.30
C ASP A 374 -12.47 -5.34 -9.12
N TYR A 375 -11.17 -5.53 -9.15
CA TYR A 375 -10.53 -6.85 -9.13
C TYR A 375 -9.98 -7.17 -7.74
N PHE A 376 -9.63 -8.43 -7.56
CA PHE A 376 -8.88 -8.85 -6.38
C PHE A 376 -7.42 -9.10 -6.76
N LEU A 377 -6.99 -10.35 -6.87
CA LEU A 377 -5.59 -10.67 -7.17
C LEU A 377 -5.30 -10.76 -8.67
N VAL A 378 -6.33 -10.96 -9.47
CA VAL A 378 -6.22 -11.07 -10.93
C VAL A 378 -7.18 -10.06 -11.56
N PRO A 379 -6.88 -9.57 -12.76
CA PRO A 379 -7.73 -8.57 -13.44
C PRO A 379 -9.01 -9.20 -14.01
N VAL A 380 -9.74 -9.89 -13.18
CA VAL A 380 -11.08 -10.42 -13.42
C VAL A 380 -11.99 -9.83 -12.35
N PRO A 381 -13.16 -9.32 -12.71
CA PRO A 381 -14.08 -8.74 -11.74
C PRO A 381 -14.33 -9.66 -10.57
N HIS A 382 -14.34 -9.08 -9.40
CA HIS A 382 -14.63 -9.80 -8.17
C HIS A 382 -16.14 -10.05 -8.08
N SER A 383 -16.61 -11.11 -8.72
CA SER A 383 -18.03 -11.47 -8.75
C SER A 383 -18.52 -12.21 -7.50
N GLU A 384 -17.59 -12.69 -6.67
CA GLU A 384 -17.89 -13.29 -5.36
C GLU A 384 -16.93 -12.75 -4.29
N PRO A 385 -17.39 -12.11 -3.25
CA PRO A 385 -18.79 -11.83 -2.95
C PRO A 385 -19.44 -10.91 -4.01
N PRO A 386 -20.78 -10.95 -4.15
CA PRO A 386 -21.50 -10.07 -5.08
C PRO A 386 -21.18 -8.58 -4.78
N ALA A 387 -21.46 -7.72 -5.75
CA ALA A 387 -21.12 -6.29 -5.70
C ALA A 387 -21.49 -5.60 -4.37
N GLU A 388 -22.61 -6.02 -3.79
CA GLU A 388 -23.13 -5.50 -2.52
C GLU A 388 -22.14 -5.66 -1.36
N ASN A 389 -21.38 -6.73 -1.34
CA ASN A 389 -20.45 -6.99 -0.23
C ASN A 389 -19.21 -6.09 -0.26
N LYS A 390 -18.82 -5.55 -1.42
CA LYS A 390 -17.74 -4.56 -1.47
C LYS A 390 -18.14 -3.21 -0.85
N ASN A 391 -19.44 -2.92 -0.84
CA ASN A 391 -19.98 -1.69 -0.26
C ASN A 391 -20.57 -1.89 1.13
N ALA A 392 -20.60 -3.10 1.64
CA ALA A 392 -21.25 -3.43 2.90
C ALA A 392 -20.65 -2.66 4.09
N GLY A 393 -19.34 -2.44 4.09
CA GLY A 393 -18.69 -1.58 5.08
C GLY A 393 -19.28 -0.18 5.07
N VAL A 394 -19.31 0.46 3.91
CA VAL A 394 -19.87 1.81 3.75
C VAL A 394 -21.33 1.90 4.18
N ASP A 395 -22.14 0.94 3.80
CA ASP A 395 -23.57 0.92 4.18
C ASP A 395 -23.72 0.82 5.70
N LEU A 396 -22.87 0.03 6.37
CA LEU A 396 -22.86 -0.04 7.83
C LEU A 396 -22.55 1.32 8.49
N TRP A 397 -21.54 2.05 8.01
CA TRP A 397 -21.20 3.37 8.52
C TRP A 397 -22.33 4.37 8.28
N ARG A 398 -22.83 4.43 7.05
CA ARG A 398 -23.96 5.30 6.69
C ARG A 398 -25.18 5.05 7.56
N ASP A 399 -25.57 3.78 7.72
CA ASP A 399 -26.76 3.39 8.48
C ASP A 399 -26.57 3.63 10.00
N SER A 400 -25.32 3.66 10.46
CA SER A 400 -24.96 4.05 11.83
C SER A 400 -24.89 5.57 12.02
N GLY A 401 -25.06 6.37 10.97
CA GLY A 401 -25.01 7.83 11.02
C GLY A 401 -23.60 8.39 11.18
N VAL A 402 -22.56 7.60 10.92
CA VAL A 402 -21.16 8.00 10.93
C VAL A 402 -20.72 8.36 9.53
N ASP A 403 -20.01 9.48 9.40
CA ASP A 403 -19.54 9.97 8.11
C ASP A 403 -18.71 8.92 7.36
N THR A 404 -19.02 8.73 6.08
CA THR A 404 -18.37 7.69 5.27
C THR A 404 -18.20 8.10 3.81
N TYR A 405 -17.19 7.50 3.18
CA TYR A 405 -16.93 7.63 1.75
C TYR A 405 -16.41 6.29 1.22
N GLN A 406 -16.85 5.86 0.05
CA GLN A 406 -16.33 4.70 -0.66
C GLN A 406 -15.91 5.09 -2.06
N VAL A 407 -14.66 4.77 -2.41
CA VAL A 407 -14.14 4.89 -3.77
C VAL A 407 -13.86 3.50 -4.31
N ASN A 408 -14.55 3.11 -5.36
CA ASN A 408 -14.30 1.88 -6.08
C ASN A 408 -13.65 2.19 -7.42
N ILE A 409 -12.43 1.71 -7.64
CA ILE A 409 -11.60 2.10 -8.77
C ILE A 409 -11.69 1.05 -9.87
N ARG A 410 -12.13 1.47 -11.05
CA ARG A 410 -12.30 0.63 -12.22
C ARG A 410 -10.98 0.01 -12.65
N GLY A 411 -10.98 -1.29 -12.92
CA GLY A 411 -9.84 -2.01 -13.42
C GLY A 411 -8.66 -2.12 -12.46
N ALA A 412 -8.79 -1.61 -11.23
CA ALA A 412 -7.77 -1.71 -10.21
C ALA A 412 -7.74 -3.10 -9.58
N THR A 413 -6.54 -3.57 -9.24
CA THR A 413 -6.33 -4.81 -8.49
C THR A 413 -6.04 -4.52 -7.02
N HIS A 414 -6.05 -5.56 -6.21
CA HIS A 414 -5.66 -5.49 -4.80
C HIS A 414 -4.26 -4.90 -4.57
N TYR A 415 -3.38 -4.95 -5.57
CA TYR A 415 -1.99 -4.51 -5.45
C TYR A 415 -1.75 -3.01 -5.69
N GLU A 416 -2.78 -2.25 -6.05
CA GLU A 416 -2.63 -0.83 -6.39
C GLU A 416 -2.15 0.04 -5.22
N TRP A 417 -2.48 -0.37 -4.00
CA TRP A 417 -2.08 0.35 -2.78
C TRP A 417 -0.76 -0.11 -2.20
N SER A 418 -0.25 -1.29 -2.59
CA SER A 418 0.96 -1.88 -2.01
C SER A 418 2.22 -1.68 -2.84
N LEU A 419 2.14 -1.09 -4.03
CA LEU A 419 3.28 -0.91 -4.96
C LEU A 419 4.16 -2.16 -5.15
N ILE A 420 3.58 -3.35 -5.02
CA ILE A 420 4.30 -4.61 -5.26
C ILE A 420 4.68 -4.67 -6.74
N HIS A 421 5.98 -4.69 -7.02
CA HIS A 421 6.50 -4.60 -8.38
C HIS A 421 6.18 -5.80 -9.29
N PRO A 422 6.02 -7.05 -8.81
CA PRO A 422 5.57 -8.16 -9.68
C PRO A 422 4.14 -7.97 -10.21
N PHE A 423 3.39 -7.06 -9.60
CA PHE A 423 2.02 -6.75 -9.97
C PHE A 423 1.93 -5.25 -10.27
N PRO A 424 2.45 -4.82 -11.43
CA PRO A 424 2.38 -3.42 -11.82
C PRO A 424 0.93 -2.97 -11.89
N SER A 425 0.74 -1.67 -11.75
CA SER A 425 -0.57 -1.03 -11.77
C SER A 425 -1.39 -1.51 -12.96
N SER A 426 -2.65 -1.83 -12.74
CA SER A 426 -3.55 -2.10 -13.84
C SER A 426 -3.63 -0.87 -14.74
N TYR A 427 -3.62 -1.14 -16.04
CA TYR A 427 -3.50 -0.11 -17.05
C TYR A 427 -4.77 -0.10 -17.88
N TRP A 428 -5.64 0.84 -17.62
CA TRP A 428 -6.88 0.91 -18.38
C TRP A 428 -6.78 1.89 -19.53
N GLU A 429 -6.10 2.77 -19.75
CA GLU A 429 -6.00 3.73 -20.88
C GLU A 429 -4.85 4.73 -20.68
N GLY A 430 -3.70 4.44 -21.26
CA GLY A 430 -2.67 5.44 -21.47
C GLY A 430 -2.26 6.26 -20.26
N GLY A 431 -2.30 5.68 -19.06
CA GLY A 431 -1.79 6.36 -17.88
C GLY A 431 -0.28 6.53 -17.99
N LYS A 432 0.22 7.75 -17.79
CA LYS A 432 1.66 8.04 -17.85
C LYS A 432 2.26 7.96 -16.45
N ILE A 433 3.41 7.31 -16.29
CA ILE A 433 4.27 7.45 -15.10
C ILE A 433 5.48 8.28 -15.53
N ILE A 434 5.74 9.38 -14.85
CA ILE A 434 6.92 10.20 -15.14
C ILE A 434 8.11 9.62 -14.37
N ALA A 435 9.13 9.16 -15.08
CA ALA A 435 10.39 8.75 -14.48
C ALA A 435 11.15 9.96 -13.90
N PRO A 436 12.14 9.74 -13.00
CA PRO A 436 12.95 10.83 -12.45
C PRO A 436 13.71 11.65 -13.48
N ASP A 437 13.97 11.10 -14.66
CA ASP A 437 14.58 11.81 -15.79
C ASP A 437 13.56 12.64 -16.59
N GLY A 438 12.31 12.70 -16.15
CA GLY A 438 11.23 13.42 -16.82
C GLY A 438 10.57 12.63 -17.95
N SER A 439 11.05 11.43 -18.28
CA SER A 439 10.44 10.61 -19.31
C SER A 439 9.09 10.07 -18.84
N ASP A 440 8.13 10.02 -19.76
CA ASP A 440 6.81 9.47 -19.50
C ASP A 440 6.88 7.93 -19.62
N ILE A 441 6.78 7.24 -18.49
CA ILE A 441 6.79 5.76 -18.42
C ILE A 441 5.44 5.18 -18.01
N GLY A 442 4.40 6.00 -18.08
CA GLY A 442 3.02 5.65 -17.70
C GLY A 442 2.64 6.17 -16.31
N LYS A 443 1.43 6.63 -16.09
CA LYS A 443 0.91 6.96 -14.75
C LYS A 443 0.18 5.75 -14.21
N GLY A 444 0.42 5.42 -12.95
CA GLY A 444 -0.43 4.44 -12.26
C GLY A 444 -1.91 4.82 -12.40
N TRP A 445 -2.76 3.85 -12.65
CA TRP A 445 -4.19 4.12 -12.86
C TRP A 445 -4.90 4.43 -11.55
N ALA A 446 -4.75 3.57 -10.55
CA ALA A 446 -5.49 3.66 -9.29
C ALA A 446 -4.76 4.47 -8.22
N ASN A 447 -3.43 4.41 -8.16
CA ASN A 447 -2.66 5.06 -7.10
C ASN A 447 -2.89 6.59 -7.03
N PRO A 448 -2.97 7.37 -8.14
CA PRO A 448 -3.34 8.79 -8.08
C PRO A 448 -4.72 9.05 -7.50
N VAL A 449 -5.69 8.17 -7.77
CA VAL A 449 -7.04 8.25 -7.19
C VAL A 449 -6.96 7.99 -5.69
N ALA A 450 -6.25 6.93 -5.29
CA ALA A 450 -6.05 6.58 -3.89
C ALA A 450 -5.38 7.72 -3.11
N GLN A 451 -4.33 8.32 -3.66
CA GLN A 451 -3.63 9.46 -3.05
C GLN A 451 -4.55 10.65 -2.83
N TYR A 452 -5.30 11.03 -3.87
CA TYR A 452 -6.17 12.19 -3.84
C TYR A 452 -7.25 12.08 -2.77
N TYR A 453 -8.00 10.98 -2.78
CA TYR A 453 -9.10 10.79 -1.83
C TYR A 453 -8.61 10.52 -0.41
N THR A 454 -7.54 9.76 -0.22
CA THR A 454 -6.92 9.56 1.10
C THR A 454 -6.53 10.90 1.72
N LEU A 455 -5.82 11.74 0.98
CA LEU A 455 -5.39 13.04 1.47
C LEU A 455 -6.59 13.97 1.76
N ALA A 456 -7.57 14.06 0.84
CA ALA A 456 -8.74 14.88 1.04
C ALA A 456 -9.55 14.47 2.27
N TRP A 457 -9.66 13.15 2.55
CA TRP A 457 -10.36 12.63 3.72
C TRP A 457 -9.65 12.98 5.02
N PHE A 458 -8.34 12.75 5.11
CA PHE A 458 -7.58 13.13 6.29
C PHE A 458 -7.57 14.65 6.50
N ASP A 459 -7.43 15.45 5.44
CA ASP A 459 -7.46 16.91 5.54
C ASP A 459 -8.83 17.41 6.05
N ARG A 460 -9.91 16.73 5.66
CA ARG A 460 -11.26 17.06 6.13
C ARG A 460 -11.41 16.94 7.65
N TYR A 461 -10.83 15.90 8.25
CA TYR A 461 -11.10 15.56 9.66
C TYR A 461 -9.95 15.93 10.62
N LEU A 462 -8.72 16.07 10.14
CA LEU A 462 -7.57 16.29 11.01
C LEU A 462 -6.94 17.68 10.89
N LYS A 463 -7.17 18.40 9.79
CA LYS A 463 -6.59 19.73 9.60
C LYS A 463 -7.37 20.80 10.33
N LEU A 464 -6.64 21.80 10.85
CA LEU A 464 -7.18 23.00 11.48
C LEU A 464 -7.18 24.19 10.51
N PRO A 465 -7.99 25.23 10.76
CA PRO A 465 -7.99 26.44 9.95
C PRO A 465 -6.59 27.02 9.74
N GLY A 466 -6.25 27.31 8.49
CA GLY A 466 -4.94 27.83 8.10
C GLY A 466 -3.89 26.77 7.77
N GLU A 467 -4.11 25.49 8.09
CA GLU A 467 -3.23 24.41 7.63
C GLU A 467 -3.49 24.04 6.16
N LYS A 468 -2.42 23.60 5.49
CA LYS A 468 -2.49 23.14 4.09
C LYS A 468 -3.54 22.04 3.94
N GLY A 469 -4.44 22.18 2.97
CA GLY A 469 -5.51 21.23 2.68
C GLY A 469 -6.80 21.43 3.48
N TYR A 470 -6.80 22.30 4.52
CA TYR A 470 -8.02 22.55 5.29
C TYR A 470 -9.12 23.17 4.44
N ALA A 471 -8.81 24.23 3.70
CA ALA A 471 -9.83 25.07 3.04
C ALA A 471 -10.54 24.35 1.87
N ASP A 472 -9.84 23.46 1.18
CA ASP A 472 -10.29 22.80 -0.05
C ASP A 472 -10.67 21.32 0.12
N ALA A 473 -10.63 20.78 1.33
CA ALA A 473 -10.87 19.35 1.57
C ALA A 473 -12.27 18.91 1.11
N ASP A 474 -13.30 19.66 1.46
CA ASP A 474 -14.67 19.34 1.05
C ASP A 474 -14.86 19.53 -0.47
N ASP A 475 -14.28 20.56 -1.07
CA ASP A 475 -14.31 20.77 -2.52
C ASP A 475 -13.65 19.63 -3.28
N ARG A 476 -12.54 19.10 -2.77
CA ARG A 476 -11.87 17.91 -3.33
C ARG A 476 -12.75 16.66 -3.23
N LEU A 477 -13.41 16.43 -2.11
CA LEU A 477 -14.32 15.30 -1.90
C LEU A 477 -15.58 15.40 -2.76
N LEU A 478 -15.97 16.61 -3.17
CA LEU A 478 -17.14 16.86 -4.01
C LEU A 478 -16.80 17.03 -5.50
N ASN A 479 -15.51 17.01 -5.87
CA ASN A 479 -15.09 17.11 -7.26
C ASN A 479 -15.25 15.78 -8.00
N ASP A 480 -16.48 15.38 -8.24
CA ASP A 480 -16.81 14.10 -8.89
C ASP A 480 -16.28 14.01 -10.33
N SER A 481 -16.07 15.15 -11.00
CA SER A 481 -15.62 15.16 -12.39
C SER A 481 -14.17 14.70 -12.57
N LEU A 482 -13.32 14.90 -11.56
CA LEU A 482 -11.87 14.69 -11.69
C LEU A 482 -11.49 13.23 -11.98
N PHE A 483 -12.13 12.28 -11.30
CA PHE A 483 -11.82 10.85 -11.43
C PHE A 483 -13.04 10.00 -11.79
N ARG A 484 -14.11 10.62 -12.28
CA ARG A 484 -15.33 9.90 -12.67
C ARG A 484 -15.05 8.75 -13.63
N ASP A 485 -14.17 8.96 -14.58
CA ASP A 485 -13.81 7.95 -15.59
C ASP A 485 -12.98 6.78 -15.02
N ARG A 486 -12.41 6.96 -13.84
CA ARG A 486 -11.66 5.93 -13.12
C ARG A 486 -12.48 5.22 -12.06
N MET A 487 -13.73 5.58 -11.86
CA MET A 487 -14.62 4.90 -10.92
C MET A 487 -15.24 3.66 -11.54
N SER A 488 -15.44 2.64 -10.71
CA SER A 488 -16.04 1.37 -11.10
C SER A 488 -17.44 1.58 -11.70
N TRP A 489 -17.77 0.75 -12.67
CA TRP A 489 -19.12 0.66 -13.22
C TRP A 489 -19.98 -0.42 -12.53
N TYR A 490 -19.36 -1.30 -11.75
CA TYR A 490 -20.01 -2.44 -11.10
C TYR A 490 -20.23 -2.19 -9.62
N TYR A 491 -19.27 -1.56 -8.98
CA TYR A 491 -19.27 -1.28 -7.55
C TYR A 491 -19.43 0.22 -7.35
N PRO A 492 -20.62 0.70 -6.91
CA PRO A 492 -20.85 2.13 -6.79
C PRO A 492 -19.87 2.80 -5.82
N SER A 493 -19.21 3.85 -6.27
CA SER A 493 -18.58 4.79 -5.36
C SER A 493 -19.66 5.64 -4.71
N LYS A 494 -19.61 5.76 -3.38
CA LYS A 494 -20.67 6.39 -2.57
C LYS A 494 -20.09 7.38 -1.58
N ARG A 495 -20.89 8.33 -1.14
CA ARG A 495 -20.55 9.18 0.00
C ARG A 495 -21.79 9.46 0.85
N ALA A 496 -21.56 9.62 2.15
CA ALA A 496 -22.54 10.07 3.12
C ALA A 496 -21.78 10.75 4.27
N TYR A 497 -21.55 12.05 4.18
CA TYR A 497 -20.80 12.79 5.20
C TYR A 497 -21.30 14.22 5.34
N ARG A 498 -21.02 14.84 6.49
CA ARG A 498 -21.34 16.22 6.75
C ARG A 498 -20.15 17.12 6.44
N GLY A 499 -20.30 18.04 5.51
CA GLY A 499 -19.30 19.05 5.18
C GLY A 499 -19.05 20.03 6.34
N ARG A 500 -17.95 20.78 6.28
CA ARG A 500 -17.66 21.84 7.26
C ARG A 500 -18.68 22.97 7.26
N ASP A 501 -19.38 23.17 6.15
CA ASP A 501 -20.50 24.09 6.03
C ASP A 501 -21.78 23.62 6.75
N GLY A 502 -21.75 22.43 7.35
CA GLY A 502 -22.87 21.80 8.03
C GLY A 502 -23.84 21.05 7.10
N ARG A 503 -23.66 21.10 5.78
CA ARG A 503 -24.50 20.36 4.85
C ARG A 503 -24.18 18.88 4.85
N PHE A 504 -25.20 18.06 4.70
CA PHE A 504 -25.03 16.63 4.50
C PHE A 504 -24.93 16.32 3.01
N HIS A 505 -23.81 15.72 2.61
CA HIS A 505 -23.52 15.31 1.25
C HIS A 505 -23.73 13.81 1.11
N SER A 506 -24.75 13.42 0.37
CA SER A 506 -25.07 12.02 0.08
C SER A 506 -25.07 11.78 -1.41
N CYS A 507 -24.49 10.65 -1.82
CA CYS A 507 -24.50 10.20 -3.19
C CYS A 507 -24.34 8.69 -3.24
N GLU A 508 -25.27 8.02 -3.89
CA GLU A 508 -25.26 6.55 -3.99
C GLU A 508 -24.44 6.03 -5.17
N TYR A 509 -24.15 6.88 -6.17
CA TYR A 509 -23.38 6.45 -7.32
C TYR A 509 -22.64 7.62 -7.98
N ILE A 510 -21.47 7.94 -7.47
CA ILE A 510 -20.67 9.10 -7.90
C ILE A 510 -20.28 9.00 -9.39
N ALA A 511 -20.04 7.81 -9.92
CA ALA A 511 -19.65 7.61 -11.33
C ALA A 511 -20.73 8.09 -12.32
N THR A 512 -22.00 8.08 -11.94
CA THR A 512 -23.10 8.57 -12.78
C THR A 512 -23.47 10.03 -12.52
N GLY A 513 -22.95 10.57 -11.44
CA GLY A 513 -23.22 11.93 -10.97
C GLY A 513 -24.28 11.99 -9.88
N CYS A 514 -24.22 12.99 -9.06
CA CYS A 514 -25.17 13.36 -8.00
C CYS A 514 -25.82 14.72 -8.34
#